data_9a23f5b2bf28337f177bc54e27d580e9
#
_entry.id   9a23f5b2bf28337f177bc54e27d580e9
#
_cell.length_a   1.000
_cell.length_b   1.000
_cell.length_c   1.000
_cell.angle_alpha   90.00
_cell.angle_beta   90.00
_cell.angle_gamma   90.00
#
_symmetry.space_group_name_H-M   'P 1'
#
loop_
_entity.id
_entity.type
_entity.pdbx_description
1 polymer ?
#
loop_
_entity_poly.entity_id
_entity_poly.type
_entity_poly.pdbx_seq_one_letter_code
_entity_poly.pdbx_strand_id
1 'polypeptide(L)'
;MSRLTTFAALAAAAVSLSACAVTNDLAKVPEPMGRFLLGHSVTVVEEPEIGPFSREATDEAWEEAINFAMEERFGRYDGDKYFHIATKVDGYALAMIGIPVVFTPKSVLVASVTLWDDEKGEPINEPEIFTVSEELSPEALIGTGLTKTADEQMLSLARSLAKSVQKYMLE
;
A
#
# COMPACT_ATOMS: atom_id res chain seq x y z
N MET A 1 -27.28 -44.67 -49.63
CA MET A 1 -27.95 -44.08 -48.46
C MET A 1 -26.90 -44.02 -47.36
N SER A 2 -26.13 -42.97 -47.35
CA SER A 2 -25.01 -42.77 -46.41
C SER A 2 -25.37 -41.61 -45.49
N ARG A 3 -25.46 -41.92 -44.22
CA ARG A 3 -25.68 -40.89 -43.19
C ARG A 3 -24.32 -40.38 -42.73
N LEU A 4 -23.93 -39.23 -43.24
CA LEU A 4 -22.82 -38.48 -42.68
C LEU A 4 -23.27 -37.87 -41.33
N THR A 5 -22.83 -38.46 -40.27
CA THR A 5 -22.91 -37.83 -38.94
C THR A 5 -21.78 -36.82 -38.79
N THR A 6 -22.12 -35.56 -38.90
CA THR A 6 -21.23 -34.44 -38.67
C THR A 6 -21.01 -34.31 -37.15
N PHE A 7 -19.87 -34.76 -36.65
CA PHE A 7 -19.43 -34.41 -35.30
C PHE A 7 -18.98 -32.96 -35.26
N ALA A 8 -19.85 -32.12 -34.76
CA ALA A 8 -19.48 -30.78 -34.40
C ALA A 8 -18.58 -30.83 -33.16
N ALA A 9 -17.28 -30.72 -33.37
CA ALA A 9 -16.34 -30.53 -32.28
C ALA A 9 -16.54 -29.17 -31.70
N LEU A 10 -17.20 -29.10 -30.54
CA LEU A 10 -17.28 -27.90 -29.70
C LEU A 10 -15.87 -27.72 -29.07
N ALA A 11 -15.02 -26.96 -29.74
CA ALA A 11 -13.81 -26.43 -29.11
C ALA A 11 -14.23 -25.38 -28.09
N ALA A 12 -14.37 -25.79 -26.84
CA ALA A 12 -14.49 -24.92 -25.73
C ALA A 12 -13.14 -24.19 -25.58
N ALA A 13 -13.04 -23.00 -26.18
CA ALA A 13 -11.96 -22.08 -25.89
C ALA A 13 -12.12 -21.62 -24.43
N ALA A 14 -11.36 -22.26 -23.55
CA ALA A 14 -11.13 -21.77 -22.21
C ALA A 14 -10.36 -20.46 -22.36
N VAL A 15 -11.09 -19.36 -22.41
CA VAL A 15 -10.53 -18.03 -22.23
C VAL A 15 -10.05 -17.98 -20.79
N SER A 16 -8.76 -18.24 -20.60
CA SER A 16 -8.07 -17.96 -19.36
C SER A 16 -8.15 -16.44 -19.19
N LEU A 17 -9.11 -15.98 -18.40
CA LEU A 17 -9.08 -14.65 -17.83
C LEU A 17 -7.85 -14.62 -16.92
N SER A 18 -6.70 -14.30 -17.51
CA SER A 18 -5.60 -13.74 -16.76
C SER A 18 -6.13 -12.40 -16.27
N ALA A 19 -6.84 -12.43 -15.13
CA ALA A 19 -7.00 -11.25 -14.32
C ALA A 19 -5.56 -10.75 -14.14
N CYS A 20 -5.27 -9.56 -14.65
CA CYS A 20 -4.11 -8.80 -14.22
C CYS A 20 -4.33 -8.53 -12.74
N ALA A 21 -4.02 -9.53 -11.92
CA ALA A 21 -3.89 -9.34 -10.51
C ALA A 21 -2.84 -8.23 -10.37
N VAL A 22 -3.22 -7.09 -9.85
CA VAL A 22 -2.30 -6.23 -9.11
C VAL A 22 -1.47 -7.24 -8.32
N THR A 23 -0.21 -7.39 -8.68
CA THR A 23 0.61 -8.47 -8.13
C THR A 23 0.73 -8.19 -6.65
N ASN A 24 -0.08 -8.90 -5.87
CA ASN A 24 0.00 -8.83 -4.43
C ASN A 24 1.36 -9.41 -4.05
N ASP A 25 2.35 -8.54 -3.95
CA ASP A 25 3.72 -8.90 -3.61
C ASP A 25 3.80 -9.55 -2.21
N LEU A 26 2.79 -9.32 -1.38
CA LEU A 26 2.62 -9.97 -0.08
C LEU A 26 2.32 -11.47 -0.19
N ALA A 27 1.82 -11.96 -1.33
CA ALA A 27 1.65 -13.40 -1.55
C ALA A 27 2.97 -14.12 -1.83
N LYS A 28 4.05 -13.39 -2.11
CA LYS A 28 5.39 -13.94 -2.32
C LYS A 28 6.12 -14.08 -1.00
N VAL A 29 7.07 -15.01 -0.95
CA VAL A 29 8.02 -15.09 0.16
C VAL A 29 8.78 -13.77 0.23
N PRO A 30 8.85 -13.12 1.41
CA PRO A 30 9.56 -11.85 1.55
C PRO A 30 11.07 -12.02 1.33
N GLU A 31 11.71 -10.97 0.83
CA GLU A 31 13.17 -10.92 0.80
C GLU A 31 13.71 -10.98 2.22
N PRO A 32 14.79 -11.74 2.48
CA PRO A 32 15.32 -11.88 3.82
C PRO A 32 15.82 -10.56 4.40
N MET A 33 15.40 -10.22 5.61
CA MET A 33 15.85 -9.04 6.36
C MET A 33 16.73 -9.42 7.57
N GLY A 34 17.52 -10.49 7.44
CA GLY A 34 18.42 -10.95 8.46
C GLY A 34 17.68 -11.33 9.75
N ARG A 35 18.06 -10.69 10.87
CA ARG A 35 17.50 -10.96 12.21
C ARG A 35 16.20 -10.20 12.51
N PHE A 36 15.64 -9.49 11.55
CA PHE A 36 14.49 -8.61 11.77
C PHE A 36 13.25 -9.38 12.25
N LEU A 37 12.68 -8.92 13.36
CA LEU A 37 11.38 -9.28 13.90
C LEU A 37 10.64 -8.00 14.25
N LEU A 38 9.43 -7.82 13.74
CA LEU A 38 8.63 -6.63 14.08
C LEU A 38 8.21 -6.69 15.55
N GLY A 39 8.60 -5.69 16.33
CA GLY A 39 8.15 -5.49 17.70
C GLY A 39 6.84 -4.70 17.73
N HIS A 40 6.92 -3.41 17.42
CA HIS A 40 5.75 -2.52 17.38
C HIS A 40 5.80 -1.64 16.14
N SER A 41 4.63 -1.36 15.58
CA SER A 41 4.41 -0.27 14.65
C SER A 41 3.56 0.79 15.34
N VAL A 42 4.06 2.02 15.38
CA VAL A 42 3.37 3.15 16.00
C VAL A 42 3.29 4.27 15.00
N THR A 43 2.09 4.76 14.76
CA THR A 43 1.84 5.91 13.89
C THR A 43 1.33 7.08 14.73
N VAL A 44 1.80 8.27 14.42
CA VAL A 44 1.37 9.53 15.04
C VAL A 44 0.91 10.46 13.94
N VAL A 45 -0.23 11.10 14.16
CA VAL A 45 -0.80 12.11 13.28
C VAL A 45 -1.01 13.37 14.09
N GLU A 46 -0.13 14.35 13.90
CA GLU A 46 -0.16 15.63 14.61
C GLU A 46 -0.09 16.75 13.59
N GLU A 47 -1.18 17.51 13.44
CA GLU A 47 -1.29 18.67 12.56
C GLU A 47 -0.73 18.42 11.14
N PRO A 48 -1.20 17.38 10.44
CA PRO A 48 -0.69 17.05 9.10
C PRO A 48 -1.05 18.16 8.10
N GLU A 49 -0.16 18.39 7.12
CA GLU A 49 -0.48 19.29 6.02
C GLU A 49 -1.51 18.64 5.09
N ILE A 50 -2.71 19.22 5.01
CA ILE A 50 -3.78 18.69 4.16
C ILE A 50 -3.74 19.41 2.81
N GLY A 51 -3.50 18.63 1.74
CA GLY A 51 -3.46 19.16 0.39
C GLY A 51 -4.80 19.75 -0.08
N PRO A 52 -4.78 20.66 -1.07
CA PRO A 52 -5.99 21.28 -1.59
C PRO A 52 -6.93 20.24 -2.20
N PHE A 53 -8.24 20.42 -2.00
CA PHE A 53 -9.27 19.50 -2.50
C PHE A 53 -9.13 18.06 -1.98
N SER A 54 -8.55 17.86 -0.80
CA SER A 54 -8.52 16.57 -0.14
C SER A 54 -9.89 16.21 0.45
N ARG A 55 -10.21 14.91 0.46
CA ARG A 55 -11.24 14.39 1.37
C ARG A 55 -10.76 14.53 2.81
N GLU A 56 -11.70 14.67 3.72
CA GLU A 56 -11.42 14.60 5.15
C GLU A 56 -11.10 13.16 5.56
N ALA A 57 -10.15 13.02 6.47
CA ALA A 57 -9.80 11.78 7.16
C ALA A 57 -9.47 12.12 8.61
N THR A 58 -9.79 11.23 9.53
CA THR A 58 -9.43 11.42 10.94
C THR A 58 -8.02 10.91 11.21
N ASP A 59 -7.42 11.42 12.27
CA ASP A 59 -6.08 11.01 12.69
C ASP A 59 -6.07 9.51 13.01
N GLU A 60 -7.09 9.02 13.71
CA GLU A 60 -7.24 7.61 14.07
C GLU A 60 -7.35 6.71 12.85
N ALA A 61 -8.03 7.16 11.79
CA ALA A 61 -8.16 6.37 10.56
C ALA A 61 -6.81 6.22 9.84
N TRP A 62 -5.96 7.26 9.86
CA TRP A 62 -4.60 7.18 9.36
C TRP A 62 -3.72 6.27 10.21
N GLU A 63 -3.80 6.40 11.53
CA GLU A 63 -3.05 5.54 12.47
C GLU A 63 -3.40 4.07 12.25
N GLU A 64 -4.68 3.74 12.16
CA GLU A 64 -5.15 2.38 11.91
C GLU A 64 -4.68 1.86 10.55
N ALA A 65 -4.84 2.63 9.47
CA ALA A 65 -4.46 2.21 8.13
C ALA A 65 -2.95 1.95 8.00
N ILE A 66 -2.11 2.84 8.57
CA ILE A 66 -0.66 2.72 8.48
C ILE A 66 -0.16 1.58 9.36
N ASN A 67 -0.61 1.49 10.61
CA ASN A 67 -0.22 0.40 11.50
C ASN A 67 -0.63 -0.96 10.92
N PHE A 68 -1.84 -1.08 10.37
CA PHE A 68 -2.28 -2.29 9.68
C PHE A 68 -1.36 -2.66 8.50
N ALA A 69 -1.02 -1.70 7.65
CA ALA A 69 -0.17 -1.96 6.48
C ALA A 69 1.27 -2.33 6.87
N MET A 70 1.81 -1.74 7.95
CA MET A 70 3.11 -2.09 8.50
C MET A 70 3.10 -3.52 9.07
N GLU A 71 2.09 -3.88 9.86
CA GLU A 71 1.93 -5.23 10.40
C GLU A 71 1.73 -6.27 9.28
N GLU A 72 0.89 -5.98 8.28
CA GLU A 72 0.66 -6.85 7.13
C GLU A 72 1.97 -7.15 6.37
N ARG A 73 2.87 -6.17 6.26
CA ARG A 73 4.14 -6.30 5.53
C ARG A 73 5.28 -6.85 6.38
N PHE A 74 5.46 -6.34 7.57
CA PHE A 74 6.62 -6.64 8.41
C PHE A 74 6.37 -7.74 9.43
N GLY A 75 5.13 -8.02 9.80
CA GLY A 75 4.75 -9.15 10.65
C GLY A 75 4.98 -10.54 10.02
N ARG A 76 5.46 -10.58 8.77
CA ARG A 76 5.80 -11.81 8.02
C ARG A 76 7.23 -12.29 8.29
N TYR A 77 8.02 -11.50 9.00
CA TYR A 77 9.41 -11.83 9.34
C TYR A 77 9.48 -12.48 10.70
N ASP A 78 10.28 -13.52 10.80
CA ASP A 78 10.44 -14.39 11.97
C ASP A 78 11.88 -14.39 12.52
N GLY A 79 12.57 -13.26 12.41
CA GLY A 79 13.90 -13.06 13.00
C GLY A 79 13.90 -13.17 14.52
N ASP A 80 15.04 -12.96 15.14
CA ASP A 80 15.26 -13.10 16.58
C ASP A 80 15.60 -11.78 17.28
N LYS A 81 15.54 -10.66 16.54
CA LYS A 81 15.84 -9.32 17.07
C LYS A 81 14.68 -8.36 16.79
N TYR A 82 14.15 -7.77 17.86
CA TYR A 82 13.06 -6.82 17.76
C TYR A 82 13.49 -5.48 17.19
N PHE A 83 12.68 -4.99 16.26
CA PHE A 83 12.74 -3.64 15.70
C PHE A 83 11.36 -3.01 15.78
N HIS A 84 11.32 -1.69 15.98
CA HIS A 84 10.07 -0.94 15.97
C HIS A 84 10.07 0.04 14.81
N ILE A 85 8.89 0.32 14.29
CA ILE A 85 8.69 1.28 13.21
C ILE A 85 7.83 2.41 13.76
N ALA A 86 8.41 3.60 13.86
CA ALA A 86 7.68 4.81 14.21
C ALA A 86 7.41 5.63 12.95
N THR A 87 6.14 5.93 12.70
CA THR A 87 5.70 6.72 11.54
C THR A 87 5.02 7.99 12.00
N LYS A 88 5.40 9.13 11.44
CA LYS A 88 4.67 10.38 11.58
C LYS A 88 4.06 10.75 10.24
N VAL A 89 2.77 11.06 10.21
CA VAL A 89 2.11 11.62 9.03
C VAL A 89 2.40 13.10 8.96
N ASP A 90 3.17 13.53 7.97
CA ASP A 90 3.53 14.93 7.77
C ASP A 90 2.48 15.67 6.92
N GLY A 91 1.85 14.95 5.97
CA GLY A 91 0.79 15.52 5.17
C GLY A 91 0.15 14.52 4.21
N TYR A 92 -1.02 14.87 3.72
CA TYR A 92 -1.74 14.02 2.76
C TYR A 92 -2.68 14.81 1.85
N ALA A 93 -3.04 14.19 0.74
CA ALA A 93 -4.17 14.58 -0.10
C ALA A 93 -4.91 13.32 -0.56
N LEU A 94 -6.20 13.24 -0.30
CA LEU A 94 -7.07 12.15 -0.75
C LEU A 94 -7.95 12.66 -1.90
N ALA A 95 -7.91 11.98 -3.05
CA ALA A 95 -8.62 12.38 -4.25
C ALA A 95 -10.14 12.48 -4.02
N MET A 96 -10.74 13.61 -4.41
CA MET A 96 -12.19 13.84 -4.33
C MET A 96 -12.93 13.22 -5.52
N ILE A 97 -14.19 12.85 -5.29
CA ILE A 97 -15.12 12.40 -6.33
C ILE A 97 -15.53 13.60 -7.21
N GLY A 98 -15.57 13.40 -8.55
CA GLY A 98 -16.23 14.33 -9.46
C GLY A 98 -15.36 15.47 -10.02
N ILE A 99 -14.08 15.49 -9.72
CA ILE A 99 -13.15 16.40 -10.38
C ILE A 99 -12.78 15.82 -11.76
N PRO A 100 -12.93 16.56 -12.88
CA PRO A 100 -12.65 16.04 -14.21
C PRO A 100 -11.21 15.54 -14.37
N VAL A 101 -11.04 14.46 -15.12
CA VAL A 101 -9.77 13.71 -15.35
C VAL A 101 -8.58 14.59 -15.78
N VAL A 102 -8.80 15.75 -16.34
CA VAL A 102 -7.73 16.68 -16.76
C VAL A 102 -6.96 17.27 -15.57
N PHE A 103 -7.55 17.24 -14.37
CA PHE A 103 -6.95 17.72 -13.12
C PHE A 103 -7.14 16.74 -11.96
N THR A 104 -7.19 15.43 -12.23
CA THR A 104 -7.42 14.45 -11.17
C THR A 104 -6.24 14.49 -10.20
N PRO A 105 -6.39 15.07 -9.00
CA PRO A 105 -5.36 14.95 -7.99
C PRO A 105 -5.24 13.46 -7.65
N LYS A 106 -4.03 12.94 -7.71
CA LYS A 106 -3.74 11.61 -7.17
C LYS A 106 -3.74 11.73 -5.65
N SER A 107 -4.20 10.68 -4.98
CA SER A 107 -3.99 10.61 -3.55
C SER A 107 -2.49 10.51 -3.27
N VAL A 108 -2.02 11.26 -2.30
CA VAL A 108 -0.60 11.35 -1.89
C VAL A 108 -0.53 11.30 -0.38
N LEU A 109 0.48 10.62 0.13
CA LEU A 109 0.84 10.61 1.55
C LEU A 109 2.32 10.99 1.68
N VAL A 110 2.63 11.88 2.59
CA VAL A 110 3.99 12.22 3.03
C VAL A 110 4.11 11.81 4.48
N ALA A 111 5.10 10.99 4.79
CA ALA A 111 5.32 10.50 6.14
C ALA A 111 6.81 10.39 6.44
N SER A 112 7.20 10.71 7.65
CA SER A 112 8.54 10.49 8.20
C SER A 112 8.57 9.18 8.98
N VAL A 113 9.56 8.34 8.69
CA VAL A 113 9.70 7.03 9.32
C VAL A 113 11.05 6.91 10.04
N THR A 114 11.00 6.45 11.28
CA THR A 114 12.18 6.13 12.10
C THR A 114 12.13 4.66 12.49
N LEU A 115 13.24 3.96 12.28
CA LEU A 115 13.44 2.58 12.69
C LEU A 115 14.17 2.56 14.03
N TRP A 116 13.72 1.75 14.96
CA TRP A 116 14.27 1.64 16.29
C TRP A 116 14.80 0.22 16.55
N ASP A 117 16.01 0.13 17.07
CA ASP A 117 16.64 -1.12 17.48
C ASP A 117 16.36 -1.35 18.98
N ASP A 118 15.53 -2.34 19.31
CA ASP A 118 15.14 -2.61 20.70
C ASP A 118 16.33 -3.05 21.57
N GLU A 119 17.24 -3.86 21.01
CA GLU A 119 18.41 -4.35 21.73
C GLU A 119 19.39 -3.22 22.10
N LYS A 120 19.53 -2.23 21.22
CA LYS A 120 20.40 -1.09 21.46
C LYS A 120 19.70 0.05 22.20
N GLY A 121 18.37 0.10 22.16
CA GLY A 121 17.58 1.16 22.77
C GLY A 121 17.75 2.51 22.06
N GLU A 122 18.04 2.52 20.76
CA GLU A 122 18.29 3.73 19.98
C GLU A 122 17.71 3.63 18.54
N PRO A 123 17.42 4.77 17.90
CA PRO A 123 17.03 4.77 16.49
C PRO A 123 18.21 4.34 15.60
N ILE A 124 17.90 3.66 14.50
CA ILE A 124 18.89 3.22 13.52
C ILE A 124 19.15 4.31 12.48
N ASN A 125 18.15 5.15 12.22
CA ASN A 125 18.21 6.22 11.23
C ASN A 125 17.61 7.51 11.79
N GLU A 126 18.02 8.64 11.23
CA GLU A 126 17.27 9.89 11.34
C GLU A 126 15.91 9.71 10.64
N PRO A 127 14.87 10.49 11.00
CA PRO A 127 13.58 10.41 10.34
C PRO A 127 13.71 10.52 8.81
N GLU A 128 13.39 9.45 8.09
CA GLU A 128 13.42 9.40 6.62
C GLU A 128 12.05 9.77 6.05
N ILE A 129 12.02 10.70 5.09
CA ILE A 129 10.78 11.20 4.51
C ILE A 129 10.41 10.39 3.29
N PHE A 130 9.24 9.76 3.34
CA PHE A 130 8.65 9.05 2.22
C PHE A 130 7.49 9.84 1.63
N THR A 131 7.49 9.99 0.31
CA THR A 131 6.35 10.51 -0.45
C THR A 131 5.81 9.39 -1.32
N VAL A 132 4.59 8.95 -1.06
CA VAL A 132 3.94 7.89 -1.83
C VAL A 132 2.66 8.40 -2.46
N SER A 133 2.34 7.87 -3.63
CA SER A 133 1.09 8.13 -4.33
C SER A 133 0.42 6.82 -4.71
N GLU A 134 -0.88 6.87 -4.97
CA GLU A 134 -1.58 5.69 -5.48
C GLU A 134 -0.93 5.22 -6.79
N GLU A 135 -0.66 3.90 -6.88
CA GLU A 135 -0.16 3.30 -8.10
C GLU A 135 -1.18 3.48 -9.23
N LEU A 136 -0.67 3.78 -10.43
CA LEU A 136 -1.50 3.88 -11.64
C LEU A 136 -2.00 2.49 -12.02
N SER A 137 -3.16 2.12 -11.52
CA SER A 137 -3.91 0.99 -12.06
C SER A 137 -4.75 1.44 -13.26
N PRO A 138 -5.19 0.55 -14.15
CA PRO A 138 -6.12 0.90 -15.22
C PRO A 138 -7.40 1.58 -14.69
N GLU A 139 -7.83 1.22 -13.48
CA GLU A 139 -8.94 1.84 -12.77
C GLU A 139 -8.61 3.28 -12.33
N ALA A 140 -7.34 3.57 -12.05
CA ALA A 140 -6.87 4.93 -11.73
C ALA A 140 -6.96 5.89 -12.93
N LEU A 141 -7.02 5.37 -14.15
CA LEU A 141 -7.25 6.20 -15.35
C LEU A 141 -8.67 6.78 -15.41
N ILE A 142 -9.61 6.17 -14.71
CA ILE A 142 -11.00 6.64 -14.61
C ILE A 142 -11.17 7.59 -13.40
N GLY A 143 -10.10 7.79 -12.63
CA GLY A 143 -10.07 8.61 -11.42
C GLY A 143 -10.39 7.78 -10.16
N THR A 144 -9.41 7.61 -9.29
CA THR A 144 -9.54 6.84 -8.04
C THR A 144 -10.64 7.38 -7.14
N GLY A 145 -10.92 8.69 -7.22
CA GLY A 145 -12.02 9.32 -6.51
C GLY A 145 -13.41 8.85 -6.90
N LEU A 146 -13.59 8.21 -8.08
CA LEU A 146 -14.87 7.67 -8.52
C LEU A 146 -15.13 6.24 -8.05
N THR A 147 -14.06 5.49 -7.74
CA THR A 147 -14.14 4.04 -7.50
C THR A 147 -13.77 3.64 -6.08
N LYS A 148 -12.98 4.45 -5.35
CA LYS A 148 -12.50 4.13 -4.01
C LYS A 148 -13.09 5.05 -2.95
N THR A 149 -13.37 4.49 -1.78
CA THR A 149 -13.70 5.26 -0.57
C THR A 149 -12.43 5.96 -0.02
N ALA A 150 -12.59 6.88 0.93
CA ALA A 150 -11.43 7.50 1.60
C ALA A 150 -10.57 6.43 2.30
N ASP A 151 -11.20 5.48 2.98
CA ASP A 151 -10.50 4.40 3.69
C ASP A 151 -9.72 3.49 2.74
N GLU A 152 -10.28 3.16 1.57
CA GLU A 152 -9.57 2.39 0.55
C GLU A 152 -8.38 3.15 -0.05
N GLN A 153 -8.49 4.47 -0.18
CA GLN A 153 -7.39 5.33 -0.62
C GLN A 153 -6.29 5.39 0.45
N MET A 154 -6.65 5.60 1.72
CA MET A 154 -5.71 5.60 2.84
C MET A 154 -4.97 4.27 2.95
N LEU A 155 -5.68 3.15 2.92
CA LEU A 155 -5.07 1.82 2.98
C LEU A 155 -4.14 1.55 1.79
N SER A 156 -4.50 2.01 0.59
CA SER A 156 -3.65 1.90 -0.60
C SER A 156 -2.35 2.68 -0.45
N LEU A 157 -2.42 3.90 0.08
CA LEU A 157 -1.25 4.73 0.37
C LEU A 157 -0.40 4.15 1.50
N ALA A 158 -1.03 3.67 2.57
CA ALA A 158 -0.34 3.02 3.69
C ALA A 158 0.44 1.77 3.25
N ARG A 159 -0.14 0.95 2.37
CA ARG A 159 0.55 -0.21 1.78
C ARG A 159 1.72 0.21 0.88
N SER A 160 1.57 1.29 0.12
CA SER A 160 2.65 1.86 -0.69
C SER A 160 3.78 2.40 0.19
N LEU A 161 3.45 3.03 1.32
CA LEU A 161 4.42 3.48 2.31
C LEU A 161 5.18 2.28 2.91
N ALA A 162 4.47 1.27 3.40
CA ALA A 162 5.09 0.08 3.99
C ALA A 162 6.04 -0.62 2.99
N LYS A 163 5.66 -0.69 1.70
CA LYS A 163 6.51 -1.22 0.63
C LYS A 163 7.77 -0.37 0.42
N SER A 164 7.65 0.95 0.45
CA SER A 164 8.78 1.87 0.31
C SER A 164 9.74 1.76 1.49
N VAL A 165 9.21 1.65 2.71
CA VAL A 165 10.01 1.42 3.93
C VAL A 165 10.75 0.08 3.85
N GLN A 166 10.08 -1.00 3.42
CA GLN A 166 10.74 -2.30 3.24
C GLN A 166 11.89 -2.19 2.24
N LYS A 167 11.68 -1.53 1.11
CA LYS A 167 12.73 -1.34 0.12
C LYS A 167 13.93 -0.59 0.71
N TYR A 168 13.69 0.49 1.44
CA TYR A 168 14.73 1.26 2.13
C TYR A 168 15.53 0.41 3.13
N MET A 169 14.86 -0.49 3.85
CA MET A 169 15.52 -1.38 4.82
C MET A 169 16.36 -2.50 4.16
N LEU A 170 16.15 -2.76 2.89
CA LEU A 170 16.88 -3.78 2.11
C LEU A 170 18.09 -3.20 1.35
N GLU A 171 18.20 -1.87 1.24
CA GLU A 171 19.32 -1.16 0.61
C GLU A 171 20.50 -0.96 1.59
#